data_fe2d39427a222a1fb3c3c71bdb088800
#
_entry.id   fe2d39427a222a1fb3c3c71bdb088800
#
_cell.length_a   1.000
_cell.length_b   1.000
_cell.length_c   1.000
_cell.angle_alpha   90.00
_cell.angle_beta   90.00
_cell.angle_gamma   90.00
#
_symmetry.space_group_name_H-M   'P 1'
#
loop_
_entity.id
_entity.type
_entity.pdbx_description
1 polymer ?
#
loop_
_entity_poly.entity_id
_entity_poly.type
_entity_poly.pdbx_seq_one_letter_code
_entity_poly.pdbx_strand_id
1 'polypeptide(L)'
;MEASPKCNLIIDSCCDLPYDMVNRPGVQLLEFPYIDEEGEHSDDFYQSITAHDFYEKMRGGSKPSTAQVPITKFQEMFSAAIESGVPTVYLSFTSGLSGSYNTAVMVRDQLIAENPDAELYVVDTCLASVAEALLVYEAISQRDNGMSARELAEWAAEARYFIDAEFMVDDLEALRRGGRIPNSVAYAGSKLDVKPLLSISIEGKLSLVGVARGRKKGIKQLVEYASKRMSDKMPGRHVVIGNADCPKDASRLKELLQKEDEHLLFLESSIGPVIGSHVGPGMVAVVFWGGDKREDLSVADRIARKIKKED
;
A
#
# COMPACT_ATOMS: atom_id res chain seq x y z
N MET A 1 -2.33 31.61 -9.19
CA MET A 1 -0.95 31.17 -8.98
C MET A 1 -1.05 29.82 -8.31
N GLU A 2 -0.59 28.78 -8.96
CA GLU A 2 -0.47 27.47 -8.32
C GLU A 2 0.48 27.60 -7.11
N ALA A 3 0.09 27.04 -5.98
CA ALA A 3 0.93 27.05 -4.79
C ALA A 3 2.18 26.22 -5.08
N SER A 4 3.36 26.71 -4.79
CA SER A 4 4.57 25.91 -4.87
C SER A 4 4.58 24.90 -3.72
N PRO A 5 5.00 23.65 -3.95
CA PRO A 5 5.15 22.67 -2.89
C PRO A 5 6.08 23.18 -1.77
N LYS A 6 5.68 23.01 -0.51
CA LYS A 6 6.44 23.47 0.67
C LYS A 6 7.30 22.36 1.28
N CYS A 7 7.18 21.14 0.80
CA CYS A 7 7.92 20.00 1.33
C CYS A 7 8.24 19.00 0.22
N ASN A 8 9.22 18.16 0.49
CA ASN A 8 9.49 16.97 -0.28
C ASN A 8 8.69 15.77 0.27
N LEU A 9 8.47 14.80 -0.58
CA LEU A 9 7.80 13.54 -0.25
C LEU A 9 8.73 12.38 -0.61
N ILE A 10 8.96 11.48 0.33
CA ILE A 10 9.55 10.18 0.09
C ILE A 10 8.42 9.15 0.15
N ILE A 11 8.36 8.27 -0.82
CA ILE A 11 7.44 7.15 -0.89
C ILE A 11 8.24 5.87 -1.11
N ASP A 12 7.69 4.73 -0.77
CA ASP A 12 8.35 3.46 -1.10
C ASP A 12 7.64 2.69 -2.21
N SER A 13 8.35 1.75 -2.81
CA SER A 13 7.86 0.99 -3.96
C SER A 13 6.70 0.07 -3.62
N CYS A 14 6.46 -0.23 -2.34
CA CYS A 14 5.34 -1.05 -1.91
C CYS A 14 3.98 -0.35 -2.07
N CYS A 15 3.94 0.93 -2.48
CA CYS A 15 2.69 1.62 -2.79
C CYS A 15 2.13 1.27 -4.18
N ASP A 16 2.91 0.58 -5.03
CA ASP A 16 2.45 0.08 -6.33
C ASP A 16 1.78 1.14 -7.23
N LEU A 17 2.20 2.41 -7.16
CA LEU A 17 1.73 3.44 -8.07
C LEU A 17 2.42 3.32 -9.45
N PRO A 18 1.75 3.70 -10.53
CA PRO A 18 2.42 3.85 -11.83
C PRO A 18 3.58 4.86 -11.74
N TYR A 19 4.74 4.50 -12.29
CA TYR A 19 5.96 5.33 -12.24
C TYR A 19 5.73 6.78 -12.67
N ASP A 20 4.98 7.00 -13.73
CA ASP A 20 4.71 8.34 -14.27
C ASP A 20 3.96 9.26 -13.28
N MET A 21 3.25 8.69 -12.33
CA MET A 21 2.53 9.47 -11.30
C MET A 21 3.46 9.99 -10.21
N VAL A 22 4.57 9.32 -9.97
CA VAL A 22 5.51 9.62 -8.88
C VAL A 22 6.80 10.27 -9.39
N ASN A 23 7.13 10.10 -10.66
CA ASN A 23 8.33 10.71 -11.28
C ASN A 23 8.14 12.22 -11.49
N ARG A 24 8.23 12.99 -10.41
CA ARG A 24 8.05 14.44 -10.40
C ARG A 24 8.95 15.13 -9.39
N PRO A 25 9.24 16.44 -9.56
CA PRO A 25 10.09 17.17 -8.64
C PRO A 25 9.61 17.10 -7.19
N GLY A 26 10.54 16.84 -6.27
CA GLY A 26 10.29 16.77 -4.84
C GLY A 26 9.53 15.51 -4.38
N VAL A 27 9.37 14.50 -5.24
CA VAL A 27 8.95 13.14 -4.87
C VAL A 27 10.11 12.20 -5.13
N GLN A 28 10.48 11.41 -4.13
CA GLN A 28 11.59 10.46 -4.19
C GLN A 28 11.08 9.05 -3.90
N LEU A 29 11.56 8.08 -4.66
CA LEU A 29 11.24 6.66 -4.50
C LEU A 29 12.30 5.96 -3.65
N LEU A 30 11.87 5.30 -2.59
CA LEU A 30 12.65 4.34 -1.81
C LEU A 30 12.32 2.93 -2.31
N GLU A 31 13.24 2.34 -3.04
CA GLU A 31 13.07 1.02 -3.62
C GLU A 31 13.27 -0.08 -2.57
N PHE A 32 12.30 -0.96 -2.44
CA PHE A 32 12.39 -2.17 -1.63
C PHE A 32 13.07 -3.29 -2.41
N PRO A 33 13.91 -4.12 -1.75
CA PRO A 33 14.56 -5.23 -2.43
C PRO A 33 13.65 -6.47 -2.49
N TYR A 34 13.75 -7.20 -3.60
CA TYR A 34 13.25 -8.57 -3.73
C TYR A 34 14.36 -9.48 -4.26
N ILE A 35 14.23 -10.77 -4.02
CA ILE A 35 15.26 -11.77 -4.31
C ILE A 35 14.61 -12.93 -5.05
N ASP A 36 15.13 -13.27 -6.21
CA ASP A 36 14.77 -14.47 -6.98
C ASP A 36 15.99 -15.35 -7.26
N GLU A 37 15.90 -16.28 -8.20
CA GLU A 37 16.97 -17.19 -8.58
C GLU A 37 18.15 -16.48 -9.25
N GLU A 38 17.96 -15.28 -9.77
CA GLU A 38 18.99 -14.45 -10.43
C GLU A 38 19.73 -13.55 -9.45
N GLY A 39 19.23 -13.39 -8.22
CA GLY A 39 19.84 -12.58 -7.16
C GLY A 39 18.90 -11.55 -6.55
N GLU A 40 19.51 -10.50 -5.99
CA GLU A 40 18.79 -9.36 -5.41
C GLU A 40 18.49 -8.32 -6.49
N HIS A 41 17.26 -7.80 -6.47
CA HIS A 41 16.74 -6.79 -7.36
C HIS A 41 16.07 -5.68 -6.55
N SER A 42 15.94 -4.49 -7.14
CA SER A 42 15.13 -3.39 -6.62
C SER A 42 13.75 -3.38 -7.28
N ASP A 43 12.72 -3.09 -6.49
CA ASP A 43 11.41 -2.78 -7.01
C ASP A 43 11.38 -1.31 -7.46
N ASP A 44 11.53 -1.10 -8.74
CA ASP A 44 11.64 0.18 -9.42
C ASP A 44 10.36 0.58 -10.18
N PHE A 45 9.21 0.06 -9.76
CA PHE A 45 7.93 0.24 -10.46
C PHE A 45 7.98 -0.27 -11.91
N TYR A 46 8.58 -1.44 -12.10
CA TYR A 46 8.66 -2.10 -13.41
C TYR A 46 9.44 -1.32 -14.48
N GLN A 47 10.45 -0.53 -14.09
CA GLN A 47 11.34 0.12 -15.07
C GLN A 47 12.37 -0.86 -15.65
N SER A 48 12.79 -1.87 -14.88
CA SER A 48 13.81 -2.87 -15.29
C SER A 48 13.22 -4.20 -15.78
N ILE A 49 11.99 -4.56 -15.35
CA ILE A 49 11.30 -5.78 -15.75
C ILE A 49 9.81 -5.46 -15.97
N THR A 50 9.13 -6.16 -16.88
CA THR A 50 7.68 -5.97 -17.01
C THR A 50 6.91 -6.76 -15.94
N ALA A 51 5.71 -6.29 -15.56
CA ALA A 51 4.85 -7.03 -14.65
C ALA A 51 4.55 -8.43 -15.20
N HIS A 52 4.30 -8.56 -16.50
CA HIS A 52 4.04 -9.84 -17.14
C HIS A 52 5.22 -10.80 -16.99
N ASP A 53 6.44 -10.37 -17.28
CA ASP A 53 7.62 -11.23 -17.18
C ASP A 53 7.89 -11.69 -15.75
N PHE A 54 7.71 -10.79 -14.76
CA PHE A 54 7.82 -11.15 -13.34
C PHE A 54 6.82 -12.24 -12.93
N TYR A 55 5.55 -12.06 -13.29
CA TYR A 55 4.51 -13.03 -12.93
C TYR A 55 4.58 -14.33 -13.75
N GLU A 56 5.08 -14.29 -14.98
CA GLU A 56 5.35 -15.51 -15.76
C GLU A 56 6.49 -16.35 -15.15
N LYS A 57 7.57 -15.72 -14.66
CA LYS A 57 8.58 -16.43 -13.86
C LYS A 57 7.93 -17.14 -12.65
N MET A 58 7.04 -16.47 -11.93
CA MET A 58 6.32 -17.09 -10.79
C MET A 58 5.41 -18.25 -11.22
N ARG A 59 4.67 -18.13 -12.33
CA ARG A 59 3.87 -19.23 -12.91
C ARG A 59 4.76 -20.39 -13.35
N GLY A 60 5.96 -20.09 -13.81
CA GLY A 60 7.01 -21.05 -14.14
C GLY A 60 7.65 -21.76 -12.93
N GLY A 61 7.26 -21.35 -11.70
CA GLY A 61 7.71 -21.98 -10.46
C GLY A 61 8.72 -21.19 -9.65
N SER A 62 9.13 -19.99 -10.09
CA SER A 62 9.93 -19.07 -9.28
C SER A 62 9.20 -18.71 -8.00
N LYS A 63 9.93 -18.58 -6.90
CA LYS A 63 9.42 -18.28 -5.56
C LYS A 63 10.18 -17.11 -4.96
N PRO A 64 10.03 -15.91 -5.52
CA PRO A 64 10.74 -14.76 -5.01
C PRO A 64 10.42 -14.52 -3.53
N SER A 65 11.37 -13.91 -2.85
CA SER A 65 11.28 -13.47 -1.46
C SER A 65 11.63 -11.99 -1.36
N THR A 66 11.41 -11.38 -0.20
CA THR A 66 11.70 -9.97 0.00
C THR A 66 12.55 -9.77 1.25
N ALA A 67 13.30 -8.68 1.29
CA ALA A 67 14.02 -8.24 2.47
C ALA A 67 13.54 -6.85 2.91
N GLN A 68 13.90 -6.45 4.13
CA GLN A 68 13.71 -5.08 4.58
C GLN A 68 14.67 -4.15 3.83
N VAL A 69 14.27 -2.88 3.69
CA VAL A 69 15.18 -1.86 3.20
C VAL A 69 16.41 -1.77 4.14
N PRO A 70 17.63 -1.84 3.60
CA PRO A 70 18.84 -1.71 4.39
C PRO A 70 18.89 -0.36 5.14
N ILE A 71 19.42 -0.38 6.37
CA ILE A 71 19.57 0.83 7.18
C ILE A 71 20.38 1.91 6.46
N THR A 72 21.38 1.53 5.68
CA THR A 72 22.22 2.44 4.89
C THR A 72 21.42 3.23 3.86
N LYS A 73 20.40 2.63 3.26
CA LYS A 73 19.50 3.33 2.32
C LYS A 73 18.68 4.43 3.00
N PHE A 74 18.16 4.16 4.20
CA PHE A 74 17.50 5.19 5.00
C PHE A 74 18.48 6.30 5.40
N GLN A 75 19.70 5.94 5.83
CA GLN A 75 20.73 6.92 6.17
C GLN A 75 21.06 7.83 4.99
N GLU A 76 21.34 7.26 3.81
CA GLU A 76 21.61 8.01 2.58
C GLU A 76 20.46 8.96 2.23
N MET A 77 19.24 8.46 2.17
CA MET A 77 18.08 9.22 1.72
C MET A 77 17.68 10.32 2.72
N PHE A 78 17.68 10.01 4.00
CA PHE A 78 17.29 10.96 5.05
C PHE A 78 18.36 12.02 5.29
N SER A 79 19.67 11.68 5.19
CA SER A 79 20.75 12.67 5.22
C SER A 79 20.64 13.64 4.05
N ALA A 80 20.43 13.14 2.84
CA ALA A 80 20.22 13.98 1.67
C ALA A 80 18.97 14.89 1.80
N ALA A 81 17.88 14.37 2.39
CA ALA A 81 16.70 15.17 2.66
C ALA A 81 17.01 16.32 3.65
N ILE A 82 17.71 16.04 4.74
CA ILE A 82 18.12 17.06 5.74
C ILE A 82 19.08 18.07 5.11
N GLU A 83 20.09 17.62 4.37
CA GLU A 83 21.06 18.49 3.69
C GLU A 83 20.40 19.43 2.66
N SER A 84 19.29 19.01 2.06
CA SER A 84 18.52 19.85 1.14
C SER A 84 17.92 21.09 1.80
N GLY A 85 17.77 21.09 3.13
CA GLY A 85 17.08 22.13 3.90
C GLY A 85 15.57 22.22 3.63
N VAL A 86 14.99 21.30 2.85
CA VAL A 86 13.56 21.28 2.55
C VAL A 86 12.84 20.32 3.49
N PRO A 87 11.80 20.75 4.23
CA PRO A 87 10.98 19.86 5.06
C PRO A 87 10.51 18.65 4.26
N THR A 88 10.64 17.44 4.83
CA THR A 88 10.39 16.19 4.10
C THR A 88 9.49 15.26 4.89
N VAL A 89 8.57 14.57 4.18
CA VAL A 89 7.71 13.52 4.74
C VAL A 89 8.01 12.20 4.04
N TYR A 90 8.24 11.16 4.82
CA TYR A 90 8.25 9.77 4.31
C TYR A 90 6.94 9.09 4.68
N LEU A 91 6.19 8.68 3.65
CA LEU A 91 5.03 7.80 3.79
C LEU A 91 5.51 6.36 3.66
N SER A 92 5.49 5.63 4.76
CA SER A 92 6.06 4.29 4.84
C SER A 92 5.01 3.21 4.68
N PHE A 93 5.36 2.19 3.93
CA PHE A 93 4.70 0.89 3.96
C PHE A 93 4.43 0.43 5.38
N THR A 94 3.29 -0.21 5.60
CA THR A 94 2.81 -0.62 6.93
C THR A 94 3.83 -1.35 7.79
N SER A 95 3.95 -0.90 9.05
CA SER A 95 4.72 -1.60 10.10
C SER A 95 4.12 -2.98 10.46
N GLY A 96 2.87 -3.22 10.10
CA GLY A 96 2.19 -4.49 10.34
C GLY A 96 2.69 -5.66 9.49
N LEU A 97 3.42 -5.38 8.38
CA LEU A 97 3.92 -6.37 7.41
C LEU A 97 5.43 -6.33 7.21
N SER A 98 6.11 -5.23 7.58
CA SER A 98 7.56 -5.06 7.43
C SER A 98 8.17 -4.31 8.61
N GLY A 99 9.41 -4.63 8.95
CA GLY A 99 10.19 -3.87 9.93
C GLY A 99 10.80 -2.57 9.40
N SER A 100 10.65 -2.27 8.11
CA SER A 100 11.28 -1.10 7.47
C SER A 100 10.85 0.22 8.10
N TYR A 101 9.58 0.37 8.48
CA TYR A 101 9.10 1.54 9.23
C TYR A 101 9.91 1.78 10.52
N ASN A 102 10.09 0.74 11.35
CA ASN A 102 10.83 0.86 12.61
C ASN A 102 12.29 1.26 12.36
N THR A 103 12.92 0.71 11.32
CA THR A 103 14.26 1.09 10.90
C THR A 103 14.31 2.55 10.44
N ALA A 104 13.33 3.00 9.67
CA ALA A 104 13.20 4.40 9.24
C ALA A 104 13.07 5.36 10.42
N VAL A 105 12.21 5.03 11.40
CA VAL A 105 12.04 5.85 12.62
C VAL A 105 13.36 5.94 13.39
N MET A 106 14.06 4.81 13.60
CA MET A 106 15.34 4.79 14.30
C MET A 106 16.38 5.70 13.61
N VAL A 107 16.50 5.63 12.28
CA VAL A 107 17.43 6.47 11.52
C VAL A 107 17.02 7.94 11.58
N ARG A 108 15.74 8.25 11.42
CA ARG A 108 15.21 9.60 11.55
C ARG A 108 15.55 10.19 12.91
N ASP A 109 15.31 9.47 14.00
CA ASP A 109 15.53 9.95 15.36
C ASP A 109 17.02 10.25 15.62
N GLN A 110 17.92 9.39 15.11
CA GLN A 110 19.36 9.64 15.19
C GLN A 110 19.76 10.90 14.42
N LEU A 111 19.30 11.06 13.18
CA LEU A 111 19.66 12.21 12.36
C LEU A 111 19.07 13.52 12.88
N ILE A 112 17.86 13.52 13.43
CA ILE A 112 17.23 14.69 14.04
C ILE A 112 17.95 15.08 15.35
N ALA A 113 18.47 14.13 16.13
CA ALA A 113 19.27 14.44 17.31
C ALA A 113 20.57 15.19 16.95
N GLU A 114 21.14 14.90 15.78
CA GLU A 114 22.32 15.61 15.24
C GLU A 114 21.96 16.91 14.51
N ASN A 115 20.70 17.06 14.03
CA ASN A 115 20.20 18.19 13.26
C ASN A 115 18.84 18.69 13.81
N PRO A 116 18.81 19.35 14.99
CA PRO A 116 17.55 19.65 15.70
C PRO A 116 16.57 20.56 14.95
N ASP A 117 17.06 21.36 14.01
CA ASP A 117 16.26 22.30 13.22
C ASP A 117 15.68 21.64 11.94
N ALA A 118 16.06 20.39 11.64
CA ALA A 118 15.56 19.70 10.45
C ALA A 118 14.13 19.16 10.65
N GLU A 119 13.32 19.31 9.61
CA GLU A 119 11.95 18.79 9.58
C GLU A 119 11.87 17.53 8.72
N LEU A 120 11.94 16.35 9.34
CA LEU A 120 11.80 15.05 8.70
C LEU A 120 10.74 14.22 9.45
N TYR A 121 9.63 13.95 8.79
CA TYR A 121 8.51 13.20 9.33
C TYR A 121 8.46 11.81 8.70
N VAL A 122 8.25 10.77 9.52
CA VAL A 122 8.05 9.38 9.08
C VAL A 122 6.67 8.93 9.53
N VAL A 123 5.81 8.58 8.58
CA VAL A 123 4.41 8.20 8.84
C VAL A 123 4.22 6.73 8.50
N ASP A 124 3.79 5.93 9.48
CA ASP A 124 3.27 4.58 9.20
C ASP A 124 1.90 4.70 8.55
N THR A 125 1.81 4.37 7.28
CA THR A 125 0.52 4.43 6.57
C THR A 125 -0.46 3.38 7.08
N CYS A 126 -0.01 2.31 7.72
CA CYS A 126 -0.79 1.10 8.02
C CYS A 126 -1.51 0.55 6.77
N LEU A 127 -1.01 0.87 5.60
CA LEU A 127 -1.53 0.46 4.29
C LEU A 127 -0.43 -0.28 3.50
N ALA A 128 -0.82 -0.91 2.42
CA ALA A 128 0.05 -1.71 1.57
C ALA A 128 -0.46 -1.67 0.13
N SER A 129 0.45 -1.77 -0.84
CA SER A 129 0.11 -1.91 -2.24
C SER A 129 -0.82 -0.78 -2.71
N VAL A 130 -1.79 -1.08 -3.53
CA VAL A 130 -2.75 -0.11 -4.07
C VAL A 130 -3.60 0.61 -3.00
N ALA A 131 -3.65 0.13 -1.75
CA ALA A 131 -4.25 0.88 -0.65
C ALA A 131 -3.35 2.04 -0.23
N GLU A 132 -2.05 1.81 -0.17
CA GLU A 132 -1.06 2.87 0.04
C GLU A 132 -0.99 3.79 -1.20
N ALA A 133 -1.15 3.24 -2.42
CA ALA A 133 -1.24 4.02 -3.65
C ALA A 133 -2.28 5.14 -3.56
N LEU A 134 -3.49 4.85 -3.07
CA LEU A 134 -4.54 5.86 -2.94
C LEU A 134 -4.14 6.97 -1.97
N LEU A 135 -3.53 6.62 -0.82
CA LEU A 135 -3.04 7.60 0.14
C LEU A 135 -1.93 8.47 -0.46
N VAL A 136 -0.94 7.85 -1.12
CA VAL A 136 0.19 8.55 -1.75
C VAL A 136 -0.28 9.47 -2.87
N TYR A 137 -1.20 9.01 -3.71
CA TYR A 137 -1.79 9.80 -4.79
C TYR A 137 -2.43 11.10 -4.26
N GLU A 138 -3.24 10.99 -3.21
CA GLU A 138 -3.87 12.15 -2.58
C GLU A 138 -2.84 13.00 -1.81
N ALA A 139 -1.85 12.39 -1.15
CA ALA A 139 -0.78 13.13 -0.46
C ALA A 139 0.04 13.99 -1.42
N ILE A 140 0.31 13.50 -2.63
CA ILE A 140 0.96 14.28 -3.68
C ILE A 140 0.10 15.50 -4.05
N SER A 141 -1.22 15.31 -4.19
CA SER A 141 -2.15 16.41 -4.47
C SER A 141 -2.19 17.44 -3.34
N GLN A 142 -2.25 16.99 -2.08
CA GLN A 142 -2.25 17.88 -0.91
C GLN A 142 -0.93 18.67 -0.79
N ARG A 143 0.21 18.00 -1.02
CA ARG A 143 1.52 18.65 -1.10
C ARG A 143 1.56 19.73 -2.18
N ASP A 144 1.11 19.38 -3.39
CA ASP A 144 1.13 20.31 -4.53
C ASP A 144 0.17 21.49 -4.31
N ASN A 145 -0.88 21.30 -3.52
CA ASN A 145 -1.78 22.34 -3.03
C ASN A 145 -1.21 23.18 -1.86
N GLY A 146 0.03 22.91 -1.44
CA GLY A 146 0.79 23.75 -0.53
C GLY A 146 0.68 23.41 0.97
N MET A 147 0.30 22.16 1.32
CA MET A 147 0.47 21.68 2.69
C MET A 147 1.95 21.72 3.09
N SER A 148 2.24 22.12 4.31
CA SER A 148 3.56 21.98 4.94
C SER A 148 3.84 20.50 5.24
N ALA A 149 5.10 20.15 5.53
CA ALA A 149 5.47 18.78 5.87
C ALA A 149 4.72 18.28 7.10
N ARG A 150 4.58 19.10 8.14
CA ARG A 150 3.82 18.75 9.34
C ARG A 150 2.35 18.48 9.03
N GLU A 151 1.68 19.40 8.32
CA GLU A 151 0.26 19.25 7.94
C GLU A 151 0.06 17.99 7.10
N LEU A 152 0.97 17.71 6.16
CA LEU A 152 0.91 16.52 5.30
C LEU A 152 1.07 15.22 6.10
N ALA A 153 2.03 15.20 7.06
CA ALA A 153 2.23 14.06 7.94
C ALA A 153 1.02 13.79 8.84
N GLU A 154 0.46 14.84 9.45
CA GLU A 154 -0.74 14.75 10.29
C GLU A 154 -1.96 14.31 9.45
N TRP A 155 -2.12 14.89 8.25
CA TRP A 155 -3.18 14.50 7.31
C TRP A 155 -3.07 13.02 6.92
N ALA A 156 -1.89 12.55 6.53
CA ALA A 156 -1.70 11.15 6.13
C ALA A 156 -1.96 10.17 7.29
N ALA A 157 -1.53 10.55 8.51
CA ALA A 157 -1.77 9.77 9.72
C ALA A 157 -3.27 9.62 10.07
N GLU A 158 -4.10 10.58 9.68
CA GLU A 158 -5.55 10.50 9.83
C GLU A 158 -6.23 9.87 8.61
N ALA A 159 -5.84 10.25 7.39
CA ALA A 159 -6.45 9.79 6.14
C ALA A 159 -6.43 8.27 5.98
N ARG A 160 -5.37 7.60 6.47
CA ARG A 160 -5.24 6.13 6.42
C ARG A 160 -6.40 5.36 7.04
N TYR A 161 -7.13 5.96 7.97
CA TYR A 161 -8.29 5.32 8.61
C TYR A 161 -9.54 5.32 7.73
N PHE A 162 -9.55 6.10 6.66
CA PHE A 162 -10.65 6.23 5.73
C PHE A 162 -10.44 5.48 4.41
N ILE A 163 -9.31 4.77 4.25
CA ILE A 163 -9.04 3.99 3.05
C ILE A 163 -9.42 2.54 3.31
N ASP A 164 -10.43 2.07 2.58
CA ASP A 164 -10.87 0.69 2.57
C ASP A 164 -10.23 -0.07 1.40
N ALA A 165 -9.85 -1.32 1.67
CA ALA A 165 -9.25 -2.21 0.69
C ALA A 165 -9.72 -3.65 0.89
N GLU A 166 -10.13 -4.29 -0.20
CA GLU A 166 -10.36 -5.73 -0.23
C GLU A 166 -9.73 -6.32 -1.49
N PHE A 167 -9.13 -7.48 -1.38
CA PHE A 167 -8.49 -8.14 -2.49
C PHE A 167 -8.70 -9.65 -2.48
N MET A 168 -8.71 -10.22 -3.67
CA MET A 168 -8.80 -11.65 -3.90
C MET A 168 -7.46 -12.19 -4.37
N VAL A 169 -7.03 -13.33 -3.83
CA VAL A 169 -5.86 -14.07 -4.29
C VAL A 169 -6.27 -15.43 -4.86
N ASP A 170 -5.40 -16.04 -5.65
CA ASP A 170 -5.64 -17.39 -6.17
C ASP A 170 -5.55 -18.46 -5.07
N ASP A 171 -4.59 -18.31 -4.17
CA ASP A 171 -4.40 -19.12 -2.97
C ASP A 171 -3.62 -18.34 -1.91
N LEU A 172 -3.34 -18.96 -0.76
CA LEU A 172 -2.61 -18.35 0.35
C LEU A 172 -1.15 -18.83 0.46
N GLU A 173 -0.65 -19.58 -0.52
CA GLU A 173 0.67 -20.23 -0.40
C GLU A 173 1.81 -19.21 -0.35
N ALA A 174 1.81 -18.20 -1.22
CA ALA A 174 2.83 -17.16 -1.23
C ALA A 174 2.80 -16.31 0.05
N LEU A 175 1.61 -15.93 0.53
CA LEU A 175 1.43 -15.21 1.79
C LEU A 175 1.91 -16.01 3.00
N ARG A 176 1.63 -17.31 3.03
CA ARG A 176 2.08 -18.22 4.07
C ARG A 176 3.61 -18.37 4.06
N ARG A 177 4.18 -18.63 2.88
CA ARG A 177 5.63 -18.76 2.69
C ARG A 177 6.35 -17.49 3.13
N GLY A 178 5.82 -16.33 2.80
CA GLY A 178 6.34 -15.04 3.19
C GLY A 178 6.10 -14.67 4.66
N GLY A 179 5.28 -15.42 5.40
CA GLY A 179 4.97 -15.15 6.79
C GLY A 179 4.07 -13.93 7.03
N ARG A 180 3.36 -13.43 6.01
CA ARG A 180 2.46 -12.26 6.12
C ARG A 180 1.03 -12.64 6.45
N ILE A 181 0.75 -13.93 6.55
CA ILE A 181 -0.49 -14.47 7.10
C ILE A 181 -0.18 -15.59 8.09
N PRO A 182 -0.92 -15.71 9.21
CA PRO A 182 -0.73 -16.79 10.17
C PRO A 182 -0.97 -18.18 9.53
N ASN A 183 -0.15 -19.16 9.89
CA ASN A 183 -0.29 -20.53 9.39
C ASN A 183 -1.68 -21.14 9.65
N SER A 184 -2.35 -20.75 10.74
CA SER A 184 -3.71 -21.20 11.07
C SER A 184 -4.76 -20.76 10.05
N VAL A 185 -4.53 -19.67 9.33
CA VAL A 185 -5.45 -19.13 8.30
C VAL A 185 -5.20 -19.79 6.94
N ALA A 186 -3.99 -20.26 6.68
CA ALA A 186 -3.56 -20.79 5.38
C ALA A 186 -4.25 -22.09 4.94
N TYR A 187 -4.96 -22.77 5.84
CA TYR A 187 -5.54 -24.10 5.54
C TYR A 187 -6.83 -24.07 4.69
N ALA A 188 -7.42 -22.89 4.49
CA ALA A 188 -8.70 -22.77 3.77
C ALA A 188 -8.57 -22.86 2.23
N GLY A 189 -7.36 -22.74 1.68
CA GLY A 189 -7.12 -22.57 0.23
C GLY A 189 -6.83 -23.85 -0.57
N SER A 190 -6.72 -25.02 0.07
CA SER A 190 -6.37 -26.28 -0.64
C SER A 190 -7.54 -26.96 -1.36
N LYS A 191 -8.74 -26.39 -1.33
CA LYS A 191 -9.91 -26.94 -2.03
C LYS A 191 -10.02 -26.30 -3.41
N LEU A 192 -10.29 -27.15 -4.40
CA LEU A 192 -10.48 -26.75 -5.80
C LEU A 192 -11.43 -25.53 -5.92
N ASP A 193 -10.93 -24.48 -6.62
CA ASP A 193 -11.69 -23.29 -6.99
C ASP A 193 -12.17 -22.40 -5.82
N VAL A 194 -11.53 -22.46 -4.65
CA VAL A 194 -11.76 -21.52 -3.55
C VAL A 194 -10.79 -20.35 -3.67
N LYS A 195 -11.31 -19.14 -3.71
CA LYS A 195 -10.56 -17.89 -3.82
C LYS A 195 -10.67 -17.12 -2.49
N PRO A 196 -9.56 -16.97 -1.74
CA PRO A 196 -9.54 -16.17 -0.52
C PRO A 196 -9.78 -14.69 -0.79
N LEU A 197 -10.54 -14.05 0.08
CA LEU A 197 -10.74 -12.60 0.13
C LEU A 197 -10.09 -12.07 1.41
N LEU A 198 -9.23 -11.08 1.24
CA LEU A 198 -8.46 -10.48 2.32
C LEU A 198 -8.68 -8.96 2.36
N SER A 199 -8.46 -8.39 3.53
CA SER A 199 -8.45 -6.94 3.75
C SER A 199 -7.25 -6.56 4.61
N ILE A 200 -6.98 -5.26 4.71
CA ILE A 200 -5.95 -4.69 5.58
C ILE A 200 -6.62 -4.16 6.85
N SER A 201 -6.24 -4.72 8.00
CA SER A 201 -6.77 -4.26 9.29
C SER A 201 -6.29 -2.84 9.61
N ILE A 202 -6.91 -2.23 10.60
CA ILE A 202 -6.53 -0.90 11.08
C ILE A 202 -5.09 -0.85 11.65
N GLU A 203 -4.51 -2.00 12.04
CA GLU A 203 -3.11 -2.16 12.42
C GLU A 203 -2.19 -2.44 11.24
N GLY A 204 -2.67 -2.34 10.01
CA GLY A 204 -1.89 -2.60 8.82
C GLY A 204 -1.53 -4.06 8.57
N LYS A 205 -2.26 -5.02 9.18
CA LYS A 205 -2.05 -6.46 9.00
C LYS A 205 -3.09 -7.05 8.06
N LEU A 206 -2.73 -8.15 7.40
CA LEU A 206 -3.68 -8.87 6.55
C LEU A 206 -4.67 -9.69 7.38
N SER A 207 -5.94 -9.64 6.97
CA SER A 207 -7.04 -10.40 7.57
C SER A 207 -7.81 -11.14 6.49
N LEU A 208 -8.07 -12.43 6.68
CA LEU A 208 -9.00 -13.19 5.84
C LEU A 208 -10.43 -12.76 6.20
N VAL A 209 -11.14 -12.16 5.25
CA VAL A 209 -12.49 -11.63 5.47
C VAL A 209 -13.56 -12.48 4.78
N GLY A 210 -13.17 -13.35 3.87
CA GLY A 210 -14.10 -14.24 3.20
C GLY A 210 -13.44 -15.23 2.25
N VAL A 211 -14.27 -16.00 1.60
CA VAL A 211 -13.88 -16.92 0.53
C VAL A 211 -14.95 -16.93 -0.56
N ALA A 212 -14.54 -17.00 -1.80
CA ALA A 212 -15.43 -17.15 -2.94
C ALA A 212 -15.23 -18.50 -3.64
N ARG A 213 -16.26 -19.03 -4.24
CA ARG A 213 -16.13 -20.18 -5.15
C ARG A 213 -15.99 -19.66 -6.57
N GLY A 214 -14.76 -19.66 -7.06
CA GLY A 214 -14.38 -19.17 -8.38
C GLY A 214 -14.22 -17.67 -8.48
N ARG A 215 -13.38 -17.23 -9.41
CA ARG A 215 -13.00 -15.84 -9.63
C ARG A 215 -14.20 -14.91 -9.90
N LYS A 216 -15.18 -15.37 -10.70
CA LYS A 216 -16.37 -14.57 -11.02
C LYS A 216 -17.19 -14.17 -9.78
N LYS A 217 -17.31 -15.09 -8.79
CA LYS A 217 -18.00 -14.78 -7.53
C LYS A 217 -17.15 -13.88 -6.65
N GLY A 218 -15.83 -14.10 -6.61
CA GLY A 218 -14.92 -13.23 -5.86
C GLY A 218 -14.97 -11.78 -6.36
N ILE A 219 -14.92 -11.56 -7.67
CA ILE A 219 -15.03 -10.21 -8.25
C ILE A 219 -16.37 -9.55 -7.86
N LYS A 220 -17.49 -10.30 -7.88
CA LYS A 220 -18.78 -9.76 -7.42
C LYS A 220 -18.76 -9.37 -5.93
N GLN A 221 -18.09 -10.15 -5.08
CA GLN A 221 -17.95 -9.83 -3.66
C GLN A 221 -17.12 -8.56 -3.45
N LEU A 222 -16.05 -8.35 -4.24
CA LEU A 222 -15.28 -7.10 -4.23
C LEU A 222 -16.16 -5.89 -4.62
N VAL A 223 -17.01 -6.04 -5.64
CA VAL A 223 -17.98 -4.98 -6.01
C VAL A 223 -18.96 -4.72 -4.88
N GLU A 224 -19.56 -5.75 -4.30
CA GLU A 224 -20.50 -5.63 -3.18
C GLU A 224 -19.86 -4.96 -1.96
N TYR A 225 -18.60 -5.29 -1.67
CA TYR A 225 -17.84 -4.67 -0.60
C TYR A 225 -17.68 -3.17 -0.85
N ALA A 226 -17.20 -2.78 -2.04
CA ALA A 226 -17.01 -1.40 -2.41
C ALA A 226 -18.33 -0.62 -2.36
N SER A 227 -19.40 -1.12 -2.99
CA SER A 227 -20.71 -0.45 -3.02
C SER A 227 -21.33 -0.23 -1.64
N LYS A 228 -21.02 -1.09 -0.66
CA LYS A 228 -21.54 -0.96 0.71
C LYS A 228 -20.75 0.00 1.59
N ARG A 229 -19.46 0.19 1.32
CA ARG A 229 -18.53 0.89 2.21
C ARG A 229 -18.00 2.20 1.65
N MET A 230 -18.13 2.41 0.35
CA MET A 230 -17.68 3.65 -0.29
C MET A 230 -18.41 4.85 0.29
N SER A 231 -17.68 5.89 0.62
CA SER A 231 -18.25 7.10 1.22
C SER A 231 -18.58 8.14 0.15
N ASP A 232 -19.84 8.61 0.15
CA ASP A 232 -20.25 9.72 -0.71
C ASP A 232 -19.73 11.09 -0.23
N LYS A 233 -19.15 11.14 0.96
CA LYS A 233 -18.71 12.38 1.61
C LYS A 233 -17.23 12.71 1.37
N MET A 234 -16.47 11.75 0.85
CA MET A 234 -15.03 11.96 0.63
C MET A 234 -14.76 12.66 -0.71
N PRO A 235 -13.78 13.58 -0.76
CA PRO A 235 -13.40 14.24 -1.99
C PRO A 235 -12.84 13.24 -2.99
N GLY A 236 -13.27 13.36 -4.23
CA GLY A 236 -12.81 12.51 -5.33
C GLY A 236 -13.36 11.07 -5.23
N ARG A 237 -14.12 10.66 -6.23
CA ARG A 237 -14.63 9.29 -6.34
C ARG A 237 -13.57 8.37 -6.94
N HIS A 238 -12.32 8.49 -6.44
CA HIS A 238 -11.22 7.66 -6.91
C HIS A 238 -11.33 6.24 -6.36
N VAL A 239 -11.26 5.28 -7.28
CA VAL A 239 -11.16 3.85 -6.99
C VAL A 239 -9.87 3.35 -7.59
N VAL A 240 -9.03 2.74 -6.79
CA VAL A 240 -7.82 2.08 -7.29
C VAL A 240 -8.11 0.60 -7.51
N ILE A 241 -7.79 0.12 -8.70
CA ILE A 241 -7.83 -1.31 -9.05
C ILE A 241 -6.40 -1.79 -9.23
N GLY A 242 -5.98 -2.71 -8.35
CA GLY A 242 -4.70 -3.38 -8.47
C GLY A 242 -4.84 -4.77 -9.07
N ASN A 243 -3.85 -5.18 -9.88
CA ASN A 243 -3.84 -6.54 -10.38
C ASN A 243 -2.42 -7.11 -10.51
N ALA A 244 -2.28 -8.38 -10.20
CA ALA A 244 -1.06 -9.17 -10.35
C ALA A 244 -1.14 -10.00 -11.65
N ASP A 245 -0.97 -9.33 -12.77
CA ASP A 245 -1.03 -9.88 -14.14
C ASP A 245 -2.31 -10.68 -14.44
N CYS A 246 -3.44 -10.08 -14.08
CA CYS A 246 -4.78 -10.60 -14.40
C CYS A 246 -5.70 -9.50 -14.97
N PRO A 247 -5.32 -8.87 -16.11
CA PRO A 247 -6.01 -7.69 -16.64
C PRO A 247 -7.48 -7.92 -16.99
N LYS A 248 -7.87 -9.14 -17.38
CA LYS A 248 -9.28 -9.48 -17.66
C LYS A 248 -10.16 -9.36 -16.41
N ASP A 249 -9.64 -9.74 -15.24
CA ASP A 249 -10.38 -9.65 -14.00
C ASP A 249 -10.43 -8.21 -13.48
N ALA A 250 -9.33 -7.46 -13.63
CA ALA A 250 -9.29 -6.03 -13.33
C ALA A 250 -10.31 -5.26 -14.19
N SER A 251 -10.33 -5.50 -15.51
CA SER A 251 -11.32 -4.90 -16.41
C SER A 251 -12.75 -5.28 -16.01
N ARG A 252 -12.98 -6.54 -15.65
CA ARG A 252 -14.29 -7.00 -15.20
C ARG A 252 -14.75 -6.34 -13.91
N LEU A 253 -13.84 -6.17 -12.94
CA LEU A 253 -14.10 -5.46 -11.70
C LEU A 253 -14.50 -4.00 -11.98
N LYS A 254 -13.70 -3.31 -12.80
CA LYS A 254 -13.96 -1.93 -13.24
C LYS A 254 -15.32 -1.78 -13.90
N GLU A 255 -15.64 -2.63 -14.88
CA GLU A 255 -16.94 -2.60 -15.58
C GLU A 255 -18.14 -2.76 -14.63
N LEU A 256 -18.01 -3.61 -13.62
CA LEU A 256 -19.08 -3.82 -12.66
C LEU A 256 -19.24 -2.63 -11.72
N LEU A 257 -18.16 -2.07 -11.21
CA LEU A 257 -18.17 -0.86 -10.37
C LEU A 257 -18.72 0.34 -11.14
N GLN A 258 -18.34 0.51 -12.40
CA GLN A 258 -18.82 1.60 -13.26
C GLN A 258 -20.33 1.51 -13.58
N LYS A 259 -20.92 0.32 -13.50
CA LYS A 259 -22.37 0.12 -13.59
C LYS A 259 -23.12 0.51 -12.33
N GLU A 260 -22.48 0.36 -11.15
CA GLU A 260 -23.05 0.82 -9.87
C GLU A 260 -22.99 2.34 -9.74
N ASP A 261 -21.89 2.96 -10.20
CA ASP A 261 -21.72 4.41 -10.22
C ASP A 261 -20.86 4.84 -11.43
N GLU A 262 -21.47 5.53 -12.39
CA GLU A 262 -20.81 6.02 -13.60
C GLU A 262 -19.81 7.17 -13.35
N HIS A 263 -19.87 7.80 -12.17
CA HIS A 263 -19.02 8.94 -11.83
C HIS A 263 -17.71 8.52 -11.14
N LEU A 264 -17.44 7.21 -10.97
CA LEU A 264 -16.20 6.73 -10.39
C LEU A 264 -15.01 7.01 -11.31
N LEU A 265 -13.94 7.51 -10.70
CA LEU A 265 -12.66 7.74 -11.38
C LEU A 265 -11.71 6.58 -11.03
N PHE A 266 -11.22 5.88 -12.03
CA PHE A 266 -10.41 4.70 -11.84
C PHE A 266 -8.93 4.99 -12.04
N LEU A 267 -8.13 4.59 -11.06
CA LEU A 267 -6.70 4.42 -11.15
C LEU A 267 -6.41 2.91 -11.22
N GLU A 268 -5.76 2.47 -12.29
CA GLU A 268 -5.38 1.08 -12.46
C GLU A 268 -3.87 0.92 -12.27
N SER A 269 -3.46 -0.07 -11.48
CA SER A 269 -2.05 -0.32 -11.21
C SER A 269 -1.71 -1.81 -11.24
N SER A 270 -0.49 -2.10 -11.69
CA SER A 270 0.11 -3.43 -11.55
C SER A 270 0.71 -3.58 -10.16
N ILE A 271 0.46 -4.72 -9.53
CA ILE A 271 1.06 -5.06 -8.24
C ILE A 271 2.55 -5.32 -8.44
N GLY A 272 3.39 -4.56 -7.74
CA GLY A 272 4.85 -4.60 -7.86
C GLY A 272 5.51 -5.90 -7.39
N PRO A 273 6.79 -6.12 -7.70
CA PRO A 273 7.50 -7.37 -7.38
C PRO A 273 7.55 -7.68 -5.89
N VAL A 274 7.70 -6.68 -5.03
CA VAL A 274 7.75 -6.87 -3.57
C VAL A 274 6.43 -7.42 -3.06
N ILE A 275 5.33 -6.77 -3.36
CA ILE A 275 3.99 -7.24 -2.97
C ILE A 275 3.65 -8.55 -3.69
N GLY A 276 3.94 -8.63 -4.98
CA GLY A 276 3.73 -9.80 -5.84
C GLY A 276 4.37 -11.08 -5.31
N SER A 277 5.57 -10.99 -4.73
CA SER A 277 6.28 -12.11 -4.08
C SER A 277 5.47 -12.76 -2.95
N HIS A 278 4.56 -12.00 -2.33
CA HIS A 278 3.71 -12.46 -1.22
C HIS A 278 2.30 -12.83 -1.64
N VAL A 279 1.70 -12.11 -2.59
CA VAL A 279 0.31 -12.38 -3.01
C VAL A 279 0.19 -13.36 -4.17
N GLY A 280 1.26 -13.50 -4.95
CA GLY A 280 1.30 -14.36 -6.14
C GLY A 280 0.53 -13.79 -7.34
N PRO A 281 0.68 -14.44 -8.52
CA PRO A 281 -0.05 -14.05 -9.73
C PRO A 281 -1.56 -14.22 -9.55
N GLY A 282 -2.33 -13.37 -10.23
CA GLY A 282 -3.79 -13.43 -10.23
C GLY A 282 -4.47 -12.69 -9.08
N MET A 283 -3.74 -12.00 -8.19
CA MET A 283 -4.36 -11.11 -7.21
C MET A 283 -5.08 -9.97 -7.91
N VAL A 284 -6.27 -9.62 -7.42
CA VAL A 284 -7.02 -8.42 -7.85
C VAL A 284 -7.59 -7.71 -6.63
N ALA A 285 -7.45 -6.38 -6.59
CA ALA A 285 -7.83 -5.54 -5.47
C ALA A 285 -8.76 -4.40 -5.89
N VAL A 286 -9.62 -3.98 -4.96
CA VAL A 286 -10.37 -2.73 -5.02
C VAL A 286 -10.06 -1.91 -3.79
N VAL A 287 -9.76 -0.62 -4.00
CA VAL A 287 -9.44 0.34 -2.95
C VAL A 287 -10.20 1.64 -3.20
N PHE A 288 -10.71 2.24 -2.14
CA PHE A 288 -11.53 3.44 -2.22
C PHE A 288 -11.57 4.19 -0.88
N TRP A 289 -12.06 5.41 -0.90
CA TRP A 289 -12.37 6.17 0.30
C TRP A 289 -13.67 5.67 0.93
N GLY A 290 -13.57 5.12 2.14
CA GLY A 290 -14.68 4.59 2.94
C GLY A 290 -15.02 5.45 4.14
N GLY A 291 -15.75 4.87 5.09
CA GLY A 291 -15.98 5.44 6.41
C GLY A 291 -14.77 5.32 7.33
N ASP A 292 -14.83 5.99 8.49
CA ASP A 292 -13.78 5.85 9.50
C ASP A 292 -13.75 4.42 10.08
N LYS A 293 -12.72 3.66 9.74
CA LYS A 293 -12.53 2.28 10.20
C LYS A 293 -12.47 2.14 11.72
N ARG A 294 -12.21 3.23 12.45
CA ARG A 294 -12.22 3.23 13.92
C ARG A 294 -13.64 3.11 14.49
N GLU A 295 -14.66 3.45 13.73
CA GLU A 295 -16.06 3.27 14.13
C GLU A 295 -16.48 1.81 14.17
N ASP A 296 -15.83 0.95 13.39
CA ASP A 296 -16.08 -0.50 13.38
C ASP A 296 -15.46 -1.22 14.59
N LEU A 297 -14.61 -0.53 15.38
CA LEU A 297 -13.97 -1.10 16.57
C LEU A 297 -14.95 -1.23 17.73
N SER A 298 -14.81 -2.29 18.53
CA SER A 298 -15.49 -2.41 19.80
C SER A 298 -15.14 -1.26 20.75
N VAL A 299 -16.01 -0.96 21.72
CA VAL A 299 -15.75 0.07 22.75
C VAL A 299 -14.44 -0.25 23.50
N ALA A 300 -14.20 -1.53 23.81
CA ALA A 300 -12.99 -1.97 24.49
C ALA A 300 -11.72 -1.68 23.67
N ASP A 301 -11.75 -1.96 22.36
CA ASP A 301 -10.62 -1.68 21.47
C ASP A 301 -10.36 -0.18 21.31
N ARG A 302 -11.42 0.64 21.25
CA ARG A 302 -11.29 2.11 21.21
C ARG A 302 -10.62 2.65 22.48
N ILE A 303 -10.99 2.13 23.65
CA ILE A 303 -10.39 2.51 24.94
C ILE A 303 -8.93 2.09 24.98
N ALA A 304 -8.63 0.83 24.63
CA ALA A 304 -7.26 0.32 24.62
C ALA A 304 -6.30 1.14 23.73
N ARG A 305 -6.81 1.62 22.58
CA ARG A 305 -6.02 2.46 21.67
C ARG A 305 -5.77 3.87 22.19
N LYS A 306 -6.76 4.46 22.90
CA LYS A 306 -6.56 5.77 23.56
C LYS A 306 -5.41 5.71 24.57
N ILE A 307 -5.41 4.66 25.41
CA ILE A 307 -4.38 4.48 26.43
C ILE A 307 -2.98 4.30 25.81
N LYS A 308 -2.88 3.54 24.70
CA LYS A 308 -1.58 3.32 24.00
C LYS A 308 -1.04 4.54 23.25
N LYS A 309 -1.85 5.56 22.99
CA LYS A 309 -1.39 6.81 22.34
C LYS A 309 -0.89 7.85 23.35
N GLU A 310 -1.11 7.63 24.64
CA GLU A 310 -0.71 8.52 25.72
C GLU A 310 0.63 8.12 26.35
N ASP A 311 1.20 6.97 25.97
CA ASP A 311 2.55 6.50 26.29
C ASP A 311 3.53 6.72 25.12
#